data_57ff8d2efa3db48e867c95380dc65a98
#
_entry.id   57ff8d2efa3db48e867c95380dc65a98
#
_cell.length_a   1.000
_cell.length_b   1.000
_cell.length_c   1.000
_cell.angle_alpha   90.00
_cell.angle_beta   90.00
_cell.angle_gamma   90.00
#
_symmetry.space_group_name_H-M   'P 1'
#
loop_
_entity.id
_entity.type
_entity.pdbx_description
1 polymer ?
#
loop_
_entity_poly.entity_id
_entity_poly.type
_entity_poly.pdbx_seq_one_letter_code
_entity_poly.pdbx_strand_id
1 'polypeptide(L)'
;LMNPIREFLDAKYWYFYDAAAPIVTKESIDFSKAYYKSRYDKGSADYINCPMTKEEFDDFYDTLIRAETVKIKNFEQEVYFEGCMPFEVMAKRGRDTLLFGPMKPVGLGQNGNRPYAVVQLRRDNVEDSLYNIVGFQTHLTYGSQKEVLHKIPGLENAEIVRYGVMHRNTYINSPTVLRQTYQTKKRDDLFFAGQMTGVEG
;
A
#
# COMPACT_ATOMS: atom_id res chain seq x y z
N LEU A 1 11.48 22.46 0.77
CA LEU A 1 10.49 23.36 0.15
C LEU A 1 9.45 23.85 1.16
N MET A 2 8.92 23.00 2.05
CA MET A 2 7.84 23.37 2.99
C MET A 2 8.27 24.36 4.10
N ASN A 3 9.50 24.29 4.59
CA ASN A 3 9.94 25.19 5.67
C ASN A 3 9.91 26.67 5.25
N PRO A 4 10.47 27.09 4.10
CA PRO A 4 10.33 28.47 3.64
C PRO A 4 8.88 28.92 3.43
N ILE A 5 8.01 28.03 2.92
CA ILE A 5 6.58 28.32 2.73
C ILE A 5 5.91 28.55 4.10
N ARG A 6 6.20 27.70 5.08
CA ARG A 6 5.69 27.82 6.44
C ARG A 6 6.07 29.17 7.07
N GLU A 7 7.35 29.53 7.00
CA GLU A 7 7.86 30.78 7.55
C GLU A 7 7.22 31.97 6.84
N PHE A 8 7.13 31.93 5.50
CA PHE A 8 6.52 33.00 4.72
C PHE A 8 5.03 33.19 5.06
N LEU A 9 4.26 32.10 5.15
CA LEU A 9 2.81 32.15 5.41
C LEU A 9 2.47 32.32 6.89
N ASP A 10 3.45 32.15 7.79
CA ASP A 10 3.21 31.99 9.24
C ASP A 10 2.15 30.90 9.51
N ALA A 11 2.26 29.81 8.78
CA ALA A 11 1.26 28.77 8.74
C ALA A 11 1.72 27.50 9.45
N LYS A 12 0.79 26.86 10.14
CA LYS A 12 0.96 25.46 10.53
C LYS A 12 0.81 24.57 9.29
N TYR A 13 1.60 23.52 9.21
CA TYR A 13 1.40 22.45 8.25
C TYR A 13 1.19 21.12 8.97
N TRP A 14 0.49 20.21 8.30
CA TRP A 14 0.31 18.84 8.72
C TRP A 14 0.96 17.90 7.73
N TYR A 15 1.17 16.70 8.16
CA TYR A 15 1.65 15.62 7.30
C TYR A 15 0.99 14.30 7.67
N PHE A 16 0.92 13.42 6.69
CA PHE A 16 0.59 12.02 6.87
C PHE A 16 1.50 11.18 5.98
N TYR A 17 1.62 9.93 6.34
CA TYR A 17 2.34 8.98 5.52
C TYR A 17 1.37 8.18 4.68
N ASP A 18 1.70 8.06 3.38
CA ASP A 18 1.05 7.24 2.39
C ASP A 18 2.05 6.20 1.88
N ALA A 19 1.62 4.94 1.77
CA ALA A 19 2.47 3.86 1.32
C ALA A 19 1.89 3.21 0.06
N ALA A 20 2.74 3.04 -0.95
CA ALA A 20 2.40 2.31 -2.16
C ALA A 20 2.72 0.82 -2.00
N ALA A 21 1.93 -0.02 -2.64
CA ALA A 21 2.15 -1.46 -2.72
C ALA A 21 3.12 -1.81 -3.86
N PRO A 22 3.83 -2.96 -3.77
CA PRO A 22 4.68 -3.45 -4.85
C PRO A 22 3.88 -3.83 -6.10
N ILE A 23 4.55 -3.74 -7.26
CA ILE A 23 4.04 -4.21 -8.55
C ILE A 23 4.97 -5.29 -9.09
N VAL A 24 4.37 -6.38 -9.56
CA VAL A 24 5.07 -7.52 -10.16
C VAL A 24 4.66 -7.70 -11.62
N THR A 25 5.52 -8.36 -12.41
CA THR A 25 5.16 -8.75 -13.78
C THR A 25 4.24 -9.97 -13.76
N LYS A 26 3.27 -10.00 -14.66
CA LYS A 26 2.36 -11.15 -14.84
C LYS A 26 3.09 -12.43 -15.20
N GLU A 27 4.12 -12.32 -16.06
CA GLU A 27 4.90 -13.45 -16.56
C GLU A 27 5.65 -14.20 -15.46
N SER A 28 5.96 -13.52 -14.37
CA SER A 28 6.65 -14.10 -13.20
C SER A 28 5.73 -14.78 -12.21
N ILE A 29 4.40 -14.75 -12.43
CA ILE A 29 3.40 -15.38 -11.56
C ILE A 29 3.22 -16.85 -11.96
N ASP A 30 3.35 -17.76 -10.98
CA ASP A 30 3.10 -19.18 -11.19
C ASP A 30 1.60 -19.50 -11.14
N PHE A 31 0.96 -19.60 -12.31
CA PHE A 31 -0.46 -19.95 -12.45
C PHE A 31 -0.81 -21.41 -12.12
N SER A 32 0.17 -22.25 -11.81
CA SER A 32 -0.15 -23.57 -11.23
C SER A 32 -0.65 -23.47 -9.77
N LYS A 33 -0.31 -22.33 -9.09
CA LYS A 33 -0.66 -22.03 -7.71
C LYS A 33 -1.63 -20.85 -7.58
N ALA A 34 -1.69 -19.98 -8.55
CA ALA A 34 -2.55 -18.80 -8.58
C ALA A 34 -3.68 -18.96 -9.61
N TYR A 35 -4.79 -18.26 -9.40
CA TYR A 35 -5.95 -18.32 -10.30
C TYR A 35 -6.71 -17.01 -10.36
N TYR A 36 -7.43 -16.79 -11.46
CA TYR A 36 -8.34 -15.67 -11.62
C TYR A 36 -9.68 -15.94 -10.93
N LYS A 37 -10.10 -15.03 -10.07
CA LYS A 37 -11.43 -15.07 -9.44
C LYS A 37 -11.81 -13.71 -8.85
N SER A 38 -13.07 -13.35 -8.96
CA SER A 38 -13.68 -12.28 -8.18
C SER A 38 -14.31 -12.82 -6.89
N ARG A 39 -14.40 -11.99 -5.88
CA ARG A 39 -14.97 -12.36 -4.58
C ARG A 39 -16.47 -12.65 -4.72
N TYR A 40 -16.88 -13.82 -4.25
CA TYR A 40 -18.26 -14.34 -4.38
C TYR A 40 -18.72 -14.53 -5.82
N ASP A 41 -17.81 -14.69 -6.77
CA ASP A 41 -18.09 -14.80 -8.19
C ASP A 41 -18.97 -13.66 -8.74
N LYS A 42 -18.78 -12.43 -8.17
CA LYS A 42 -19.48 -11.23 -8.60
C LYS A 42 -18.67 -10.47 -9.65
N GLY A 43 -19.29 -10.22 -10.80
CA GLY A 43 -18.65 -9.51 -11.92
C GLY A 43 -17.62 -10.37 -12.66
N SER A 44 -16.66 -9.72 -13.30
CA SER A 44 -15.56 -10.37 -14.00
C SER A 44 -14.46 -10.86 -13.04
N ALA A 45 -13.75 -11.91 -13.44
CA ALA A 45 -12.64 -12.47 -12.65
C ALA A 45 -11.37 -11.61 -12.83
N ASP A 46 -11.39 -10.37 -12.34
CA ASP A 46 -10.36 -9.37 -12.60
C ASP A 46 -9.13 -9.45 -11.67
N TYR A 47 -9.20 -10.29 -10.64
CA TYR A 47 -8.12 -10.45 -9.67
C TYR A 47 -7.43 -11.78 -9.82
N ILE A 48 -6.09 -11.77 -9.77
CA ILE A 48 -5.32 -12.98 -9.54
C ILE A 48 -5.28 -13.22 -8.02
N ASN A 49 -5.51 -14.47 -7.61
CA ASN A 49 -5.55 -14.88 -6.22
C ASN A 49 -4.46 -15.90 -5.95
N CYS A 50 -3.66 -15.66 -4.94
CA CYS A 50 -2.62 -16.55 -4.43
C CYS A 50 -3.10 -17.12 -3.08
N PRO A 51 -3.68 -18.33 -3.06
CA PRO A 51 -4.16 -18.94 -1.84
C PRO A 51 -3.02 -19.49 -1.01
N MET A 52 -3.19 -19.49 0.30
CA MET A 52 -2.23 -20.02 1.26
C MET A 52 -2.90 -21.02 2.19
N THR A 53 -2.19 -22.10 2.52
CA THR A 53 -2.48 -22.93 3.68
C THR A 53 -2.14 -22.21 4.98
N LYS A 54 -2.48 -22.81 6.11
CA LYS A 54 -2.11 -22.24 7.41
C LYS A 54 -0.59 -22.20 7.61
N GLU A 55 0.09 -23.25 7.22
CA GLU A 55 1.56 -23.41 7.33
C GLU A 55 2.31 -22.38 6.47
N GLU A 56 1.85 -22.15 5.24
CA GLU A 56 2.39 -21.14 4.33
C GLU A 56 2.15 -19.73 4.87
N PHE A 57 0.98 -19.46 5.42
CA PHE A 57 0.68 -18.19 6.07
C PHE A 57 1.54 -17.98 7.32
N ASP A 58 1.77 -19.01 8.12
CA ASP A 58 2.59 -18.93 9.32
C ASP A 58 4.05 -18.59 8.97
N ASP A 59 4.65 -19.21 7.94
CA ASP A 59 6.00 -18.89 7.44
C ASP A 59 6.08 -17.47 6.87
N PHE A 60 5.08 -17.08 6.08
CA PHE A 60 4.94 -15.71 5.57
C PHE A 60 4.88 -14.69 6.72
N TYR A 61 3.99 -14.91 7.70
CA TYR A 61 3.79 -14.01 8.83
C TYR A 61 5.05 -13.87 9.67
N ASP A 62 5.71 -14.97 9.99
CA ASP A 62 6.94 -14.99 10.79
C ASP A 62 8.10 -14.26 10.06
N THR A 63 8.16 -14.38 8.74
CA THR A 63 9.09 -13.62 7.89
C THR A 63 8.77 -12.13 7.93
N LEU A 64 7.49 -11.77 7.78
CA LEU A 64 7.03 -10.37 7.80
C LEU A 64 7.31 -9.67 9.14
N ILE A 65 7.09 -10.34 10.26
CA ILE A 65 7.31 -9.75 11.59
C ILE A 65 8.80 -9.46 11.84
N ARG A 66 9.71 -10.25 11.25
CA ARG A 66 11.16 -10.06 11.35
C ARG A 66 11.75 -9.13 10.29
N ALA A 67 10.96 -8.79 9.29
CA ALA A 67 11.40 -7.99 8.16
C ALA A 67 11.83 -6.57 8.56
N GLU A 68 12.90 -6.09 7.93
CA GLU A 68 13.42 -4.75 8.19
C GLU A 68 12.59 -3.67 7.52
N THR A 69 12.32 -2.60 8.26
CA THR A 69 11.66 -1.40 7.76
C THR A 69 12.66 -0.28 7.51
N VAL A 70 12.34 0.60 6.56
CA VAL A 70 13.10 1.84 6.36
C VAL A 70 12.95 2.72 7.59
N LYS A 71 14.07 3.18 8.16
CA LYS A 71 14.06 4.04 9.35
C LYS A 71 13.46 5.40 9.02
N ILE A 72 12.38 5.75 9.70
CA ILE A 72 11.83 7.10 9.68
C ILE A 72 12.72 8.00 10.57
N LYS A 73 12.91 9.26 10.17
CA LYS A 73 13.72 10.20 10.96
C LYS A 73 13.12 10.39 12.37
N ASN A 74 13.97 10.32 13.39
CA ASN A 74 13.65 10.23 14.82
C ASN A 74 12.73 11.31 15.45
N PHE A 75 12.23 12.28 14.68
CA PHE A 75 11.38 13.37 15.21
C PHE A 75 9.95 13.32 14.68
N GLU A 76 9.60 12.31 13.92
CA GLU A 76 8.31 12.23 13.25
C GLU A 76 7.47 11.12 13.90
N GLN A 77 6.27 11.46 14.32
CA GLN A 77 5.29 10.45 14.73
C GLN A 77 4.75 9.76 13.47
N GLU A 78 4.64 8.45 13.51
CA GLU A 78 4.04 7.66 12.44
C GLU A 78 2.52 7.88 12.42
N VAL A 79 2.09 8.92 11.73
CA VAL A 79 0.65 9.16 11.48
C VAL A 79 0.33 8.61 10.09
N TYR A 80 -0.36 7.48 10.05
CA TYR A 80 -0.83 6.87 8.81
C TYR A 80 -2.26 7.30 8.50
N PHE A 81 -2.53 7.53 7.23
CA PHE A 81 -3.92 7.56 6.76
C PHE A 81 -4.48 6.14 6.83
N GLU A 82 -5.68 5.97 7.38
CA GLU A 82 -6.23 4.65 7.73
C GLU A 82 -6.31 3.69 6.54
N GLY A 83 -6.63 4.20 5.35
CA GLY A 83 -6.68 3.41 4.11
C GLY A 83 -5.32 3.03 3.52
N CYS A 84 -4.21 3.63 4.00
CA CYS A 84 -2.85 3.43 3.48
C CYS A 84 -1.89 2.89 4.54
N MET A 85 -2.42 2.26 5.60
CA MET A 85 -1.59 1.68 6.65
C MET A 85 -0.72 0.55 6.08
N PRO A 86 0.60 0.57 6.34
CA PRO A 86 1.50 -0.50 5.91
C PRO A 86 1.08 -1.87 6.47
N PHE A 87 1.15 -2.91 5.62
CA PHE A 87 0.67 -4.24 6.01
C PHE A 87 1.52 -4.89 7.13
N GLU A 88 2.80 -4.55 7.25
CA GLU A 88 3.64 -4.95 8.38
C GLU A 88 3.22 -4.27 9.69
N VAL A 89 2.66 -3.07 9.63
CA VAL A 89 2.08 -2.40 10.80
C VAL A 89 0.77 -3.10 11.22
N MET A 90 -0.05 -3.51 10.24
CA MET A 90 -1.23 -4.34 10.51
C MET A 90 -0.83 -5.69 11.13
N ALA A 91 0.21 -6.35 10.61
CA ALA A 91 0.72 -7.61 11.13
C ALA A 91 1.15 -7.52 12.60
N LYS A 92 1.81 -6.43 12.99
CA LYS A 92 2.21 -6.17 14.38
C LYS A 92 1.05 -6.02 15.36
N ARG A 93 -0.16 -5.71 14.86
CA ARG A 93 -1.39 -5.68 15.67
C ARG A 93 -1.98 -7.07 15.93
N GLY A 94 -1.50 -8.08 15.22
CA GLY A 94 -1.88 -9.47 15.34
C GLY A 94 -2.13 -10.16 14.01
N ARG A 95 -2.00 -11.49 13.98
CA ARG A 95 -2.21 -12.34 12.79
C ARG A 95 -3.57 -12.12 12.13
N ASP A 96 -4.59 -12.07 12.96
CA ASP A 96 -5.98 -11.96 12.51
C ASP A 96 -6.24 -10.64 11.76
N THR A 97 -5.48 -9.59 12.05
CA THR A 97 -5.59 -8.30 11.33
C THR A 97 -5.39 -8.47 9.84
N LEU A 98 -4.43 -9.31 9.41
CA LEU A 98 -4.21 -9.61 7.99
C LEU A 98 -5.34 -10.47 7.41
N LEU A 99 -5.83 -11.46 8.16
CA LEU A 99 -6.89 -12.40 7.73
C LEU A 99 -8.27 -11.73 7.65
N PHE A 100 -8.52 -10.69 8.41
CA PHE A 100 -9.73 -9.86 8.30
C PHE A 100 -9.54 -8.65 7.37
N GLY A 101 -8.30 -8.34 7.01
CA GLY A 101 -7.87 -7.23 6.15
C GLY A 101 -7.46 -7.70 4.75
N PRO A 102 -6.20 -7.39 4.34
CA PRO A 102 -5.75 -7.58 2.95
C PRO A 102 -5.67 -9.05 2.51
N MET A 103 -5.55 -9.99 3.43
CA MET A 103 -5.42 -11.41 3.12
C MET A 103 -6.69 -12.22 3.41
N LYS A 104 -7.85 -11.56 3.49
CA LYS A 104 -9.13 -12.20 3.78
C LYS A 104 -9.51 -13.26 2.74
N PRO A 105 -9.71 -14.54 3.11
CA PRO A 105 -9.95 -15.63 2.16
C PRO A 105 -11.43 -15.78 1.74
N VAL A 106 -12.36 -15.15 2.46
CA VAL A 106 -13.80 -15.37 2.32
C VAL A 106 -14.27 -15.04 0.89
N GLY A 107 -15.00 -15.96 0.27
CA GLY A 107 -15.55 -15.81 -1.09
C GLY A 107 -14.53 -16.02 -2.23
N LEU A 108 -13.31 -16.48 -1.92
CA LEU A 108 -12.24 -16.70 -2.89
C LEU A 108 -11.82 -18.17 -3.05
N GLY A 109 -12.42 -19.09 -2.32
CA GLY A 109 -12.14 -20.52 -2.48
C GLY A 109 -12.48 -21.05 -3.88
N GLN A 110 -11.77 -22.09 -4.31
CA GLN A 110 -11.94 -22.76 -5.60
C GLN A 110 -12.13 -24.27 -5.40
N ASN A 111 -13.00 -24.89 -6.21
CA ASN A 111 -13.23 -26.35 -6.20
C ASN A 111 -13.58 -26.92 -4.81
N GLY A 112 -14.34 -26.18 -4.00
CA GLY A 112 -14.70 -26.60 -2.64
C GLY A 112 -13.60 -26.36 -1.58
N ASN A 113 -12.38 -26.03 -1.98
CA ASN A 113 -11.30 -25.68 -1.07
C ASN A 113 -11.50 -24.29 -0.49
N ARG A 114 -11.29 -24.17 0.84
CA ARG A 114 -11.27 -22.89 1.55
C ARG A 114 -9.83 -22.61 1.98
N PRO A 115 -9.14 -21.67 1.31
CA PRO A 115 -7.80 -21.29 1.72
C PRO A 115 -7.83 -20.65 3.10
N TYR A 116 -6.70 -20.73 3.82
CA TYR A 116 -6.55 -20.08 5.12
C TYR A 116 -6.36 -18.56 4.96
N ALA A 117 -5.57 -18.14 3.97
CA ALA A 117 -5.39 -16.76 3.56
C ALA A 117 -5.34 -16.66 2.04
N VAL A 118 -5.58 -15.48 1.47
CA VAL A 118 -5.45 -15.23 0.03
C VAL A 118 -4.82 -13.86 -0.18
N VAL A 119 -3.76 -13.81 -0.96
CA VAL A 119 -3.21 -12.56 -1.49
C VAL A 119 -3.84 -12.29 -2.84
N GLN A 120 -4.38 -11.08 -3.03
CA GLN A 120 -4.99 -10.66 -4.29
C GLN A 120 -4.09 -9.71 -5.05
N LEU A 121 -4.01 -9.89 -6.37
CA LEU A 121 -3.31 -8.98 -7.27
C LEU A 121 -4.33 -8.37 -8.23
N ARG A 122 -4.23 -7.06 -8.42
CA ARG A 122 -5.06 -6.29 -9.36
C ARG A 122 -4.22 -5.81 -10.53
N ARG A 123 -4.76 -5.91 -11.73
CA ARG A 123 -4.14 -5.37 -12.94
C ARG A 123 -3.82 -3.88 -12.76
N ASP A 124 -2.58 -3.48 -13.09
CA ASP A 124 -2.08 -2.12 -12.90
C ASP A 124 -1.98 -1.34 -14.23
N ASN A 125 -1.94 -2.04 -15.39
CA ASN A 125 -1.83 -1.42 -16.70
C ASN A 125 -2.83 -2.00 -17.72
N VAL A 126 -3.00 -1.29 -18.83
CA VAL A 126 -3.94 -1.66 -19.90
C VAL A 126 -3.48 -2.92 -20.65
N GLU A 127 -2.17 -3.11 -20.79
CA GLU A 127 -1.53 -4.23 -21.47
C GLU A 127 -1.66 -5.56 -20.74
N ASP A 128 -2.22 -5.58 -19.53
CA ASP A 128 -2.38 -6.77 -18.70
C ASP A 128 -1.06 -7.48 -18.39
N SER A 129 0.01 -6.72 -18.25
CA SER A 129 1.38 -7.23 -18.00
C SER A 129 1.87 -6.96 -16.58
N LEU A 130 1.27 -6.01 -15.86
CA LEU A 130 1.68 -5.58 -14.52
C LEU A 130 0.54 -5.73 -13.51
N TYR A 131 0.88 -6.20 -12.32
CA TYR A 131 -0.07 -6.47 -11.25
C TYR A 131 0.37 -5.87 -9.91
N ASN A 132 -0.52 -5.08 -9.32
CA ASN A 132 -0.36 -4.49 -7.99
C ASN A 132 -0.84 -5.47 -6.92
N ILE A 133 -0.06 -5.65 -5.85
CA ILE A 133 -0.43 -6.53 -4.74
C ILE A 133 -1.36 -5.76 -3.80
N VAL A 134 -2.62 -6.15 -3.79
CA VAL A 134 -3.70 -5.41 -3.11
C VAL A 134 -3.52 -5.43 -1.59
N GLY A 135 -3.48 -4.24 -1.00
CA GLY A 135 -3.38 -4.08 0.45
C GLY A 135 -1.98 -4.29 1.04
N PHE A 136 -0.96 -4.41 0.18
CA PHE A 136 0.44 -4.58 0.59
C PHE A 136 1.24 -3.28 0.54
N GLN A 137 0.60 -2.16 0.86
CA GLN A 137 1.31 -0.91 1.10
C GLN A 137 2.37 -1.13 2.18
N THR A 138 3.59 -0.63 1.95
CA THR A 138 4.71 -1.00 2.82
C THR A 138 5.80 0.06 2.91
N HIS A 139 6.52 0.09 4.02
CA HIS A 139 7.81 0.77 4.18
C HIS A 139 8.95 -0.21 4.53
N LEU A 140 8.78 -1.50 4.23
CA LEU A 140 9.86 -2.47 4.28
C LEU A 140 11.01 -2.06 3.37
N THR A 141 12.24 -2.42 3.74
CA THR A 141 13.38 -2.30 2.82
C THR A 141 13.17 -3.15 1.57
N TYR A 142 13.80 -2.81 0.45
CA TYR A 142 13.62 -3.56 -0.81
C TYR A 142 14.00 -5.04 -0.68
N GLY A 143 15.07 -5.34 0.09
CA GLY A 143 15.46 -6.71 0.38
C GLY A 143 14.38 -7.47 1.14
N SER A 144 13.83 -6.86 2.19
CA SER A 144 12.75 -7.44 2.99
C SER A 144 11.45 -7.60 2.19
N GLN A 145 11.11 -6.65 1.31
CA GLN A 145 9.94 -6.81 0.43
C GLN A 145 10.08 -8.05 -0.44
N LYS A 146 11.25 -8.24 -1.07
CA LYS A 146 11.52 -9.41 -1.90
C LYS A 146 11.41 -10.71 -1.09
N GLU A 147 12.04 -10.77 0.08
CA GLU A 147 12.00 -11.93 0.96
C GLU A 147 10.57 -12.30 1.37
N VAL A 148 9.78 -11.32 1.81
CA VAL A 148 8.40 -11.53 2.25
C VAL A 148 7.50 -11.93 1.09
N LEU A 149 7.60 -11.27 -0.07
CA LEU A 149 6.76 -11.58 -1.23
C LEU A 149 7.04 -12.96 -1.81
N HIS A 150 8.29 -13.43 -1.78
CA HIS A 150 8.66 -14.77 -2.24
C HIS A 150 8.18 -15.90 -1.32
N LYS A 151 7.59 -15.59 -0.16
CA LYS A 151 6.89 -16.56 0.70
C LYS A 151 5.44 -16.81 0.26
N ILE A 152 4.93 -16.03 -0.68
CA ILE A 152 3.56 -16.16 -1.16
C ILE A 152 3.51 -17.21 -2.28
N PRO A 153 2.68 -18.29 -2.16
CA PRO A 153 2.51 -19.27 -3.23
C PRO A 153 2.11 -18.60 -4.54
N GLY A 154 2.82 -18.94 -5.61
CA GLY A 154 2.65 -18.32 -6.91
C GLY A 154 3.49 -17.05 -7.14
N LEU A 155 4.15 -16.52 -6.10
CA LEU A 155 5.04 -15.36 -6.19
C LEU A 155 6.49 -15.68 -5.79
N GLU A 156 6.87 -16.95 -5.64
CA GLU A 156 8.20 -17.37 -5.18
C GLU A 156 9.33 -16.85 -6.08
N ASN A 157 9.04 -16.66 -7.35
CA ASN A 157 9.98 -16.14 -8.36
C ASN A 157 9.49 -14.81 -8.96
N ALA A 158 8.57 -14.11 -8.29
CA ALA A 158 7.98 -12.90 -8.82
C ALA A 158 9.01 -11.81 -9.08
N GLU A 159 8.96 -11.23 -10.27
CA GLU A 159 9.77 -10.08 -10.66
C GLU A 159 9.08 -8.79 -10.20
N ILE A 160 9.70 -8.11 -9.23
CA ILE A 160 9.21 -6.85 -8.70
C ILE A 160 9.72 -5.70 -9.57
N VAL A 161 8.85 -5.11 -10.38
CA VAL A 161 9.20 -3.97 -11.25
C VAL A 161 9.11 -2.63 -10.55
N ARG A 162 8.29 -2.54 -9.51
CA ARG A 162 8.22 -1.38 -8.62
C ARG A 162 8.06 -1.85 -7.19
N TYR A 163 9.00 -1.45 -6.34
CA TYR A 163 8.90 -1.72 -4.91
C TYR A 163 7.89 -0.80 -4.24
N GLY A 164 7.28 -1.29 -3.18
CA GLY A 164 6.49 -0.46 -2.28
C GLY A 164 7.37 0.61 -1.64
N VAL A 165 6.85 1.81 -1.52
CA VAL A 165 7.53 2.94 -0.90
C VAL A 165 6.56 3.73 -0.05
N MET A 166 7.08 4.35 1.01
CA MET A 166 6.31 5.25 1.84
C MET A 166 6.65 6.69 1.49
N HIS A 167 5.62 7.48 1.22
CA HIS A 167 5.72 8.90 0.96
C HIS A 167 5.22 9.71 2.14
N ARG A 168 5.93 10.77 2.47
CA ARG A 168 5.45 11.78 3.39
C ARG A 168 4.74 12.88 2.61
N ASN A 169 3.45 12.96 2.79
CA ASN A 169 2.61 14.01 2.23
C ASN A 169 2.50 15.15 3.25
N THR A 170 2.85 16.36 2.83
CA THR A 170 2.80 17.55 3.67
C THR A 170 1.90 18.59 3.03
N TYR A 171 1.01 19.21 3.83
CA TYR A 171 0.07 20.20 3.36
C TYR A 171 -0.08 21.35 4.36
N ILE A 172 -0.49 22.52 3.84
CA ILE A 172 -0.76 23.72 4.64
C ILE A 172 -2.25 23.72 5.08
N ASN A 173 -2.54 24.43 6.17
CA ASN A 173 -3.92 24.69 6.57
C ASN A 173 -4.55 25.74 5.62
N SER A 174 -4.94 25.31 4.42
CA SER A 174 -5.44 26.16 3.35
C SER A 174 -6.57 27.11 3.80
N PRO A 175 -7.61 26.68 4.55
CA PRO A 175 -8.65 27.59 5.00
C PRO A 175 -8.17 28.80 5.80
N THR A 176 -7.03 28.67 6.49
CA THR A 176 -6.49 29.78 7.30
C THR A 176 -5.63 30.74 6.48
N VAL A 177 -4.93 30.26 5.44
CA VAL A 177 -3.88 31.03 4.73
C VAL A 177 -4.21 31.32 3.27
N LEU A 178 -5.19 30.60 2.68
CA LEU A 178 -5.62 30.80 1.28
C LEU A 178 -7.05 31.35 1.20
N ARG A 179 -7.32 32.04 0.12
CA ARG A 179 -8.67 32.41 -0.35
C ARG A 179 -9.28 31.23 -1.12
N GLN A 180 -10.57 31.28 -1.44
CA GLN A 180 -11.24 30.24 -2.25
C GLN A 180 -10.63 30.04 -3.64
N THR A 181 -9.93 31.03 -4.15
CA THR A 181 -9.19 31.01 -5.42
C THR A 181 -7.80 30.37 -5.31
N TYR A 182 -7.44 29.78 -4.16
CA TYR A 182 -6.09 29.32 -3.82
C TYR A 182 -5.00 30.40 -3.81
N GLN A 183 -5.37 31.65 -3.92
CA GLN A 183 -4.52 32.81 -3.71
C GLN A 183 -4.19 32.96 -2.24
N THR A 184 -2.95 33.34 -1.90
CA THR A 184 -2.59 33.57 -0.50
C THR A 184 -3.26 34.85 0.04
N LYS A 185 -3.65 34.84 1.31
CA LYS A 185 -4.19 36.03 2.00
C LYS A 185 -3.10 37.07 2.26
N LYS A 186 -1.83 36.67 2.23
CA LYS A 186 -0.68 37.50 2.58
C LYS A 186 -0.07 38.21 1.36
N ARG A 187 -0.27 37.65 0.17
CA ARG A 187 0.29 38.17 -1.07
C ARG A 187 -0.59 37.81 -2.26
N ASP A 188 -1.10 38.82 -2.96
CA ASP A 188 -2.15 38.66 -3.97
C ASP A 188 -1.69 38.02 -5.29
N ASP A 189 -0.38 38.03 -5.56
CA ASP A 189 0.23 37.43 -6.77
C ASP A 189 0.76 36.00 -6.56
N LEU A 190 0.53 35.42 -5.38
CA LEU A 190 1.00 34.08 -5.05
C LEU A 190 -0.18 33.10 -4.86
N PHE A 191 -0.14 32.01 -5.61
CA PHE A 191 -1.12 30.94 -5.59
C PHE A 191 -0.49 29.60 -5.24
N PHE A 192 -1.24 28.73 -4.58
CA PHE A 192 -0.85 27.35 -4.33
C PHE A 192 -1.86 26.40 -5.00
N ALA A 193 -1.35 25.25 -5.48
CA ALA A 193 -2.17 24.22 -6.09
C ALA A 193 -1.70 22.82 -5.74
N GLY A 194 -2.58 21.83 -5.97
CA GLY A 194 -2.27 20.42 -5.77
C GLY A 194 -2.20 20.01 -4.30
N GLN A 195 -1.56 18.89 -4.04
CA GLN A 195 -1.54 18.20 -2.75
C GLN A 195 -1.11 19.07 -1.56
N MET A 196 -0.21 20.03 -1.78
CA MET A 196 0.21 20.93 -0.69
C MET A 196 -0.91 21.84 -0.17
N THR A 197 -2.01 21.97 -0.89
CA THR A 197 -3.22 22.69 -0.44
C THR A 197 -4.19 21.82 0.36
N GLY A 198 -3.89 20.55 0.55
CA GLY A 198 -4.76 19.58 1.21
C GLY A 198 -5.83 18.99 0.29
N VAL A 199 -5.69 19.15 -1.02
CA VAL A 199 -6.57 18.53 -2.03
C VAL A 199 -5.86 17.30 -2.57
N GLU A 200 -6.49 16.12 -2.39
CA GLU A 200 -6.13 14.89 -3.08
C GLU A 200 -6.94 14.78 -4.36
N GLY A 201 -6.27 14.47 -5.48
CA GLY A 201 -6.91 14.25 -6.75
C GLY A 201 -6.16 13.24 -7.59
#